data_55ea9876d8e3560db7d6c7c3ca917001
#
_entry.id   55ea9876d8e3560db7d6c7c3ca917001
#
_cell.length_a   1.000
_cell.length_b   1.000
_cell.length_c   1.000
_cell.angle_alpha   90.00
_cell.angle_beta   90.00
_cell.angle_gamma   90.00
#
_symmetry.space_group_name_H-M   'P 1'
#
loop_
_entity.id
_entity.type
_entity.pdbx_description
1 polymer ?
#
loop_
_entity_poly.entity_id
_entity_poly.type
_entity_poly.pdbx_seq_one_letter_code
_entity_poly.pdbx_strand_id
1 'polypeptide(L)'
;MKLGIVGLPNVGKSTLFNALTSTQNAQAANYPFCTIEPNSGIVPVPDPRLDKLAEIWQTDKKTPAIVEFVDIAGLVKGASQGAGLGNKFLGHIRECDAIVHVVRCFDDDNIIHVVEDVNKPESVDPIRDIDAIDLELILADLEVVSNRLGRQQKAAKTGNKAAAAEAAWLADLAAWLEGGKPARSFAFDESDDAVKATRKELGLLSAKPVIYACNVGEDDLLGGLDENPYYPLVAARAKEENAQAIPICAKTEEDIAGSTQEEIIAFLQEMGIESTGLDKLIKASYELLGLISFLTDGKKECRAWTIKRGTKAPQAAGKIHSDFERGFIRAQVIAYKDLEDADFNYAAVKAKGLQRTEGKEYIVNDGDVIEFLFNV
;
A
#
# COMPACT_ATOMS: atom_id res chain seq x y z
N MET A 1 0.32 0.59 9.24
CA MET A 1 0.98 -0.04 8.08
C MET A 1 1.44 1.07 7.19
N LYS A 2 2.69 1.01 6.77
CA LYS A 2 3.39 2.12 6.11
C LYS A 2 3.76 1.73 4.68
N LEU A 3 3.53 2.63 3.72
CA LEU A 3 4.05 2.52 2.35
C LEU A 3 5.17 3.54 2.15
N GLY A 4 6.32 3.06 1.67
CA GLY A 4 7.43 3.93 1.32
C GLY A 4 7.28 4.44 -0.11
N ILE A 5 7.26 5.76 -0.30
CA ILE A 5 7.30 6.35 -1.63
C ILE A 5 8.77 6.48 -2.05
N VAL A 6 9.14 5.79 -3.12
CA VAL A 6 10.49 5.80 -3.68
C VAL A 6 10.46 6.27 -5.14
N GLY A 7 11.58 6.73 -5.64
CA GLY A 7 11.74 7.15 -7.03
C GLY A 7 13.07 7.88 -7.21
N LEU A 8 13.54 7.93 -8.45
CA LEU A 8 14.72 8.71 -8.82
C LEU A 8 14.48 10.22 -8.63
N PRO A 9 15.50 11.06 -8.64
CA PRO A 9 15.32 12.51 -8.64
C PRO A 9 14.47 12.99 -9.83
N ASN A 10 13.65 14.01 -9.61
CA ASN A 10 12.86 14.70 -10.63
C ASN A 10 11.79 13.85 -11.34
N VAL A 11 11.33 12.77 -10.73
CA VAL A 11 10.22 11.94 -11.26
C VAL A 11 8.83 12.41 -10.78
N GLY A 12 8.75 13.47 -9.95
CA GLY A 12 7.50 13.96 -9.37
C GLY A 12 7.17 13.39 -7.98
N LYS A 13 8.12 12.71 -7.32
CA LYS A 13 7.93 12.08 -6.02
C LYS A 13 7.45 13.06 -4.94
N SER A 14 8.11 14.19 -4.77
CA SER A 14 7.76 15.19 -3.76
C SER A 14 6.42 15.88 -4.07
N THR A 15 6.13 16.14 -5.35
CA THR A 15 4.84 16.66 -5.80
C THR A 15 3.72 15.69 -5.44
N LEU A 16 3.88 14.40 -5.73
CA LEU A 16 2.92 13.36 -5.37
C LEU A 16 2.73 13.27 -3.84
N PHE A 17 3.81 13.29 -3.08
CA PHE A 17 3.73 13.25 -1.61
C PHE A 17 3.04 14.49 -1.03
N ASN A 18 3.32 15.67 -1.56
CA ASN A 18 2.65 16.91 -1.16
C ASN A 18 1.15 16.84 -1.47
N ALA A 19 0.76 16.39 -2.66
CA ALA A 19 -0.64 16.21 -3.02
C ALA A 19 -1.35 15.23 -2.09
N LEU A 20 -0.74 14.07 -1.77
CA LEU A 20 -1.24 13.10 -0.80
C LEU A 20 -1.43 13.70 0.60
N THR A 21 -0.51 14.56 1.04
CA THR A 21 -0.50 15.09 2.41
C THR A 21 -1.27 16.40 2.56
N SER A 22 -1.52 17.14 1.49
CA SER A 22 -2.35 18.35 1.54
C SER A 22 -3.80 18.06 1.94
N THR A 23 -4.31 16.87 1.62
CA THR A 23 -5.60 16.38 2.10
C THR A 23 -5.65 16.16 3.62
N GLN A 24 -4.49 16.04 4.30
CA GLN A 24 -4.39 15.86 5.75
C GLN A 24 -4.80 17.11 6.54
N ASN A 25 -4.39 18.30 6.07
CA ASN A 25 -4.57 19.55 6.85
C ASN A 25 -6.05 19.86 7.09
N ALA A 26 -6.93 19.40 6.22
CA ALA A 26 -8.39 19.53 6.38
C ALA A 26 -8.99 18.52 7.36
N GLN A 27 -8.32 17.40 7.66
CA GLN A 27 -8.88 16.28 8.44
C GLN A 27 -8.06 15.88 9.69
N ALA A 28 -6.90 16.50 9.92
CA ALA A 28 -5.99 16.16 11.03
C ALA A 28 -6.67 16.22 12.43
N ALA A 29 -7.69 17.06 12.59
CA ALA A 29 -8.48 17.17 13.82
C ALA A 29 -9.24 15.87 14.21
N ASN A 30 -9.42 14.94 13.27
CA ASN A 30 -10.16 13.70 13.48
C ASN A 30 -9.34 12.52 14.00
N TYR A 31 -7.98 12.66 14.06
CA TYR A 31 -7.07 11.57 14.45
C TYR A 31 -6.14 11.96 15.62
N PRO A 32 -6.67 12.13 16.85
CA PRO A 32 -5.93 12.72 17.99
C PRO A 32 -4.76 11.88 18.52
N PHE A 33 -4.53 10.67 18.03
CA PHE A 33 -3.49 9.76 18.55
C PHE A 33 -2.42 9.37 17.52
N CYS A 34 -2.38 10.02 16.35
CA CYS A 34 -1.34 9.75 15.36
C CYS A 34 -0.15 10.69 15.59
N THR A 35 0.98 10.14 16.01
CA THR A 35 2.25 10.87 16.02
C THR A 35 2.70 11.03 14.57
N ILE A 36 2.75 12.27 14.08
CA ILE A 36 3.23 12.55 12.72
C ILE A 36 4.76 12.56 12.80
N GLU A 37 5.40 11.57 12.19
CA GLU A 37 6.85 11.57 11.99
C GLU A 37 7.20 12.55 10.85
N PRO A 38 8.38 13.19 10.87
CA PRO A 38 8.84 13.97 9.72
C PRO A 38 8.85 13.10 8.46
N ASN A 39 8.36 13.64 7.35
CA ASN A 39 8.21 12.94 6.06
C ASN A 39 7.22 11.76 6.05
N SER A 40 6.28 11.69 6.99
CA SER A 40 5.15 10.76 6.91
C SER A 40 3.83 11.50 6.76
N GLY A 41 2.91 10.87 6.03
CA GLY A 41 1.59 11.38 5.75
C GLY A 41 0.51 10.32 6.01
N ILE A 42 -0.51 10.67 6.82
CA ILE A 42 -1.67 9.81 7.08
C ILE A 42 -2.79 10.22 6.14
N VAL A 43 -3.19 9.32 5.25
CA VAL A 43 -4.15 9.61 4.19
C VAL A 43 -5.43 8.81 4.41
N PRO A 44 -6.61 9.45 4.39
CA PRO A 44 -7.88 8.75 4.47
C PRO A 44 -8.11 7.89 3.21
N VAL A 45 -8.66 6.70 3.42
CA VAL A 45 -9.07 5.80 2.33
C VAL A 45 -10.47 6.19 1.87
N PRO A 46 -10.66 6.59 0.60
CA PRO A 46 -11.97 6.89 0.06
C PRO A 46 -12.87 5.66 0.09
N ASP A 47 -14.00 5.75 0.78
CA ASP A 47 -14.97 4.66 0.89
C ASP A 47 -16.41 5.20 0.74
N PRO A 48 -17.03 5.08 -0.45
CA PRO A 48 -18.38 5.57 -0.70
C PRO A 48 -19.44 4.89 0.17
N ARG A 49 -19.13 3.69 0.71
CA ARG A 49 -20.04 2.98 1.63
C ARG A 49 -20.15 3.73 2.95
N LEU A 50 -19.02 4.24 3.46
CA LEU A 50 -19.00 5.05 4.68
C LEU A 50 -19.71 6.38 4.48
N ASP A 51 -19.52 7.00 3.31
CA ASP A 51 -20.18 8.26 2.95
C ASP A 51 -21.70 8.08 2.94
N LYS A 52 -22.19 7.00 2.33
CA LYS A 52 -23.60 6.68 2.28
C LYS A 52 -24.22 6.39 3.65
N LEU A 53 -23.52 5.62 4.49
CA LEU A 53 -23.96 5.38 5.87
C LEU A 53 -24.01 6.68 6.68
N ALA A 54 -23.02 7.56 6.53
CA ALA A 54 -22.99 8.85 7.21
C ALA A 54 -24.15 9.76 6.81
N GLU A 55 -24.53 9.77 5.52
CA GLU A 55 -25.69 10.47 5.01
C GLU A 55 -27.00 9.94 5.63
N ILE A 56 -27.20 8.61 5.61
CA ILE A 56 -28.41 7.94 6.12
C ILE A 56 -28.62 8.19 7.61
N TRP A 57 -27.56 8.05 8.40
CA TRP A 57 -27.60 8.26 9.83
C TRP A 57 -27.59 9.74 10.22
N GLN A 58 -27.32 10.67 9.28
CA GLN A 58 -27.03 12.07 9.55
C GLN A 58 -26.05 12.19 10.74
N THR A 59 -24.93 11.47 10.60
CA THR A 59 -24.00 11.26 11.70
C THR A 59 -23.27 12.54 12.09
N ASP A 60 -23.02 12.72 13.39
CA ASP A 60 -22.26 13.86 13.91
C ASP A 60 -20.77 13.78 13.49
N LYS A 61 -20.26 12.57 13.26
CA LYS A 61 -18.86 12.34 12.92
C LYS A 61 -18.69 11.19 11.93
N LYS A 62 -17.92 11.43 10.86
CA LYS A 62 -17.47 10.43 9.90
C LYS A 62 -15.96 10.21 10.05
N THR A 63 -15.55 8.95 10.27
CA THR A 63 -14.13 8.58 10.44
C THR A 63 -13.73 7.50 9.43
N PRO A 64 -13.00 7.84 8.36
CA PRO A 64 -12.54 6.87 7.36
C PRO A 64 -11.41 5.97 7.89
N ALA A 65 -11.14 4.88 7.18
CA ALA A 65 -9.91 4.12 7.32
C ALA A 65 -8.72 4.97 6.86
N ILE A 66 -7.52 4.63 7.31
CA ILE A 66 -6.31 5.40 6.97
C ILE A 66 -5.17 4.50 6.49
N VAL A 67 -4.33 5.06 5.62
CA VAL A 67 -3.05 4.50 5.19
C VAL A 67 -1.96 5.53 5.45
N GLU A 68 -0.79 5.08 5.86
CA GLU A 68 0.37 5.93 6.11
C GLU A 68 1.35 5.82 4.94
N PHE A 69 1.69 6.96 4.35
CA PHE A 69 2.74 7.08 3.35
C PHE A 69 3.97 7.76 3.95
N VAL A 70 5.16 7.30 3.56
CA VAL A 70 6.43 7.85 4.02
C VAL A 70 7.22 8.30 2.80
N ASP A 71 7.59 9.59 2.75
CA ASP A 71 8.49 10.08 1.71
C ASP A 71 9.91 9.62 2.02
N ILE A 72 10.41 8.70 1.21
CA ILE A 72 11.77 8.20 1.33
C ILE A 72 12.65 9.03 0.40
N ALA A 73 13.62 9.75 0.99
CA ALA A 73 14.57 10.58 0.23
C ALA A 73 15.17 9.80 -0.94
N GLY A 74 15.25 10.43 -2.11
CA GLY A 74 15.62 9.79 -3.36
C GLY A 74 16.91 8.99 -3.29
N LEU A 75 16.93 7.88 -4.01
CA LEU A 75 18.09 7.01 -4.15
C LEU A 75 19.21 7.77 -4.88
N VAL A 76 20.40 7.74 -4.29
CA VAL A 76 21.64 8.05 -5.00
C VAL A 76 22.31 6.71 -5.30
N LYS A 77 22.73 6.48 -6.54
CA LYS A 77 23.45 5.26 -6.97
C LYS A 77 24.61 4.95 -6.01
N GLY A 78 24.76 3.67 -5.64
CA GLY A 78 25.74 3.24 -4.64
C GLY A 78 25.25 3.28 -3.20
N ALA A 79 23.95 3.36 -2.98
CA ALA A 79 23.33 3.33 -1.65
C ALA A 79 23.72 2.06 -0.87
N SER A 80 23.82 0.92 -1.56
CA SER A 80 24.23 -0.38 -1.00
C SER A 80 25.72 -0.47 -0.68
N GLN A 81 26.57 0.40 -1.26
CA GLN A 81 28.01 0.37 -1.06
C GLN A 81 28.52 1.20 0.15
N GLY A 82 27.63 1.64 1.05
CA GLY A 82 28.02 2.19 2.35
C GLY A 82 28.28 3.70 2.43
N ALA A 83 27.96 4.49 1.41
CA ALA A 83 27.92 5.93 1.56
C ALA A 83 26.72 6.31 2.43
N GLY A 84 26.94 6.90 3.61
CA GLY A 84 26.00 7.07 4.74
C GLY A 84 24.55 7.45 4.46
N LEU A 85 24.22 8.09 3.32
CA LEU A 85 22.86 8.39 2.88
C LEU A 85 22.12 7.14 2.35
N GLY A 86 22.82 6.20 1.71
CA GLY A 86 22.23 4.98 1.18
C GLY A 86 21.74 4.04 2.27
N ASN A 87 22.49 3.88 3.36
CA ASN A 87 22.06 3.05 4.49
C ASN A 87 20.79 3.61 5.17
N LYS A 88 20.60 4.95 5.18
CA LYS A 88 19.35 5.56 5.68
C LYS A 88 18.16 5.25 4.76
N PHE A 89 18.35 5.35 3.45
CA PHE A 89 17.35 5.00 2.45
C PHE A 89 16.86 3.56 2.62
N LEU A 90 17.79 2.59 2.64
CA LEU A 90 17.46 1.17 2.84
C LEU A 90 16.82 0.92 4.22
N GLY A 91 17.24 1.67 5.25
CA GLY A 91 16.64 1.64 6.59
C GLY A 91 15.17 2.06 6.59
N HIS A 92 14.85 3.17 5.93
CA HIS A 92 13.45 3.64 5.81
C HIS A 92 12.59 2.65 5.02
N ILE A 93 13.11 2.08 3.91
CA ILE A 93 12.37 1.04 3.18
C ILE A 93 12.12 -0.17 4.08
N ARG A 94 13.08 -0.56 4.93
CA ARG A 94 12.92 -1.72 5.83
C ARG A 94 11.73 -1.57 6.77
N GLU A 95 11.44 -0.35 7.23
CA GLU A 95 10.31 -0.02 8.12
C GLU A 95 8.94 -0.01 7.41
N CYS A 96 8.92 0.05 6.09
CA CYS A 96 7.69 0.04 5.30
C CYS A 96 7.19 -1.38 5.03
N ASP A 97 5.86 -1.54 4.90
CA ASP A 97 5.23 -2.82 4.57
C ASP A 97 5.16 -3.07 3.05
N ALA A 98 5.11 -2.00 2.25
CA ALA A 98 5.08 -2.02 0.78
C ALA A 98 5.76 -0.77 0.20
N ILE A 99 5.97 -0.76 -1.11
CA ILE A 99 6.64 0.30 -1.86
C ILE A 99 5.67 0.90 -2.87
N VAL A 100 5.58 2.23 -2.92
CA VAL A 100 5.05 3.00 -4.05
C VAL A 100 6.24 3.53 -4.83
N HIS A 101 6.48 2.97 -6.00
CA HIS A 101 7.57 3.38 -6.87
C HIS A 101 7.07 4.42 -7.89
N VAL A 102 7.45 5.67 -7.70
CA VAL A 102 7.12 6.76 -8.62
C VAL A 102 8.05 6.69 -9.83
N VAL A 103 7.46 6.53 -10.99
CA VAL A 103 8.16 6.35 -12.27
C VAL A 103 7.79 7.48 -13.22
N ARG A 104 8.78 8.11 -13.82
CA ARG A 104 8.56 9.17 -14.80
C ARG A 104 8.11 8.60 -16.14
N CYS A 105 6.92 8.96 -16.58
CA CYS A 105 6.32 8.55 -17.84
C CYS A 105 5.87 9.78 -18.68
N PHE A 106 6.63 10.87 -18.65
CA PHE A 106 6.37 12.10 -19.41
C PHE A 106 7.68 12.74 -19.84
N ASP A 107 7.64 13.47 -20.94
CA ASP A 107 8.74 14.32 -21.39
C ASP A 107 8.48 15.77 -20.95
N ASP A 108 9.53 16.42 -20.46
CA ASP A 108 9.55 17.86 -20.17
C ASP A 108 11.00 18.35 -20.30
N ASP A 109 11.23 19.23 -21.27
CA ASP A 109 12.56 19.79 -21.57
C ASP A 109 13.13 20.65 -20.44
N ASN A 110 12.27 21.14 -19.54
CA ASN A 110 12.67 21.95 -18.39
C ASN A 110 13.05 21.10 -17.17
N ILE A 111 12.76 19.80 -17.19
CA ILE A 111 13.02 18.88 -16.08
C ILE A 111 14.12 17.90 -16.48
N ILE A 112 15.31 18.12 -15.94
CA ILE A 112 16.45 17.25 -16.19
C ILE A 112 16.17 15.85 -15.65
N HIS A 113 16.30 14.83 -16.48
CA HIS A 113 16.27 13.44 -16.07
C HIS A 113 17.70 12.97 -15.74
N VAL A 114 17.88 12.43 -14.54
CA VAL A 114 19.20 12.03 -14.03
C VAL A 114 19.11 10.66 -13.40
N VAL A 115 19.87 9.72 -13.93
CA VAL A 115 19.97 8.36 -13.36
C VAL A 115 21.34 8.13 -12.71
N GLU A 116 22.41 8.47 -13.42
CA GLU A 116 23.77 8.16 -13.00
C GLU A 116 24.61 9.39 -12.63
N ASP A 117 24.54 10.44 -13.42
CA ASP A 117 25.37 11.64 -13.27
C ASP A 117 24.50 12.91 -13.44
N VAL A 118 24.42 13.71 -12.39
CA VAL A 118 23.67 14.99 -12.38
C VAL A 118 24.12 15.97 -13.48
N ASN A 119 25.31 15.79 -14.03
CA ASN A 119 25.87 16.61 -15.09
C ASN A 119 25.59 16.06 -16.50
N LYS A 120 24.95 14.90 -16.60
CA LYS A 120 24.61 14.25 -17.88
C LYS A 120 23.14 13.92 -17.92
N PRO A 121 22.29 14.82 -18.46
CA PRO A 121 20.88 14.52 -18.64
C PRO A 121 20.72 13.32 -19.58
N GLU A 122 19.86 12.39 -19.18
CA GLU A 122 19.55 11.18 -19.90
C GLU A 122 18.11 11.23 -20.44
N SER A 123 17.83 10.46 -21.49
CA SER A 123 16.47 10.28 -21.98
C SER A 123 15.59 9.59 -20.95
N VAL A 124 14.29 9.86 -20.96
CA VAL A 124 13.33 9.14 -20.12
C VAL A 124 13.32 7.67 -20.52
N ASP A 125 13.52 6.80 -19.55
CA ASP A 125 13.44 5.34 -19.70
C ASP A 125 12.94 4.73 -18.39
N PRO A 126 11.62 4.51 -18.27
CA PRO A 126 11.00 4.05 -17.04
C PRO A 126 11.47 2.67 -16.59
N ILE A 127 11.83 1.78 -17.53
CA ILE A 127 12.29 0.43 -17.18
C ILE A 127 13.69 0.49 -16.58
N ARG A 128 14.61 1.25 -17.17
CA ARG A 128 15.92 1.51 -16.60
C ARG A 128 15.83 2.11 -15.20
N ASP A 129 14.89 3.04 -14.99
CA ASP A 129 14.69 3.71 -13.70
C ASP A 129 14.19 2.73 -12.63
N ILE A 130 13.29 1.82 -13.00
CA ILE A 130 12.81 0.74 -12.14
C ILE A 130 13.98 -0.19 -11.79
N ASP A 131 14.72 -0.64 -12.79
CA ASP A 131 15.83 -1.57 -12.59
C ASP A 131 16.95 -0.96 -11.74
N ALA A 132 17.18 0.36 -11.83
CA ALA A 132 18.16 1.06 -10.98
C ALA A 132 17.81 0.99 -9.49
N ILE A 133 16.54 1.18 -9.13
CA ILE A 133 16.08 1.06 -7.73
C ILE A 133 16.08 -0.42 -7.30
N ASP A 134 15.55 -1.30 -8.12
CA ASP A 134 15.52 -2.73 -7.82
C ASP A 134 16.93 -3.28 -7.58
N LEU A 135 17.92 -2.86 -8.36
CA LEU A 135 19.30 -3.30 -8.20
C LEU A 135 19.87 -2.98 -6.81
N GLU A 136 19.60 -1.78 -6.28
CA GLU A 136 20.06 -1.39 -4.94
C GLU A 136 19.39 -2.24 -3.84
N LEU A 137 18.10 -2.55 -3.99
CA LEU A 137 17.37 -3.43 -3.06
C LEU A 137 17.91 -4.88 -3.14
N ILE A 138 18.15 -5.36 -4.35
CA ILE A 138 18.69 -6.70 -4.61
C ILE A 138 20.10 -6.85 -4.01
N LEU A 139 20.97 -5.87 -4.19
CA LEU A 139 22.34 -5.92 -3.65
C LEU A 139 22.33 -5.94 -2.12
N ALA A 140 21.44 -5.17 -1.48
CA ALA A 140 21.27 -5.20 -0.03
C ALA A 140 20.76 -6.58 0.45
N ASP A 141 19.81 -7.17 -0.27
CA ASP A 141 19.26 -8.47 0.06
C ASP A 141 20.28 -9.59 -0.16
N LEU A 142 21.08 -9.51 -1.23
CA LEU A 142 22.13 -10.49 -1.54
C LEU A 142 23.18 -10.55 -0.41
N GLU A 143 23.53 -9.41 0.19
CA GLU A 143 24.43 -9.39 1.35
C GLU A 143 23.81 -10.15 2.55
N VAL A 144 22.54 -9.89 2.87
CA VAL A 144 21.82 -10.56 3.96
C VAL A 144 21.72 -12.05 3.72
N VAL A 145 21.30 -12.45 2.51
CA VAL A 145 21.12 -13.85 2.12
C VAL A 145 22.46 -14.59 2.13
N SER A 146 23.53 -14.03 1.57
CA SER A 146 24.86 -14.64 1.52
C SER A 146 25.44 -14.85 2.93
N ASN A 147 25.26 -13.87 3.82
CA ASN A 147 25.66 -13.99 5.21
C ASN A 147 24.90 -15.12 5.95
N ARG A 148 23.59 -15.24 5.73
CA ARG A 148 22.77 -16.31 6.32
C ARG A 148 23.16 -17.67 5.73
N LEU A 149 23.29 -17.77 4.41
CA LEU A 149 23.71 -18.97 3.69
C LEU A 149 25.05 -19.51 4.21
N GLY A 150 26.06 -18.66 4.38
CA GLY A 150 27.37 -19.06 4.90
C GLY A 150 27.30 -19.62 6.33
N ARG A 151 26.40 -19.11 7.18
CA ARG A 151 26.15 -19.66 8.53
C ARG A 151 25.49 -21.04 8.46
N GLN A 152 24.45 -21.19 7.63
CA GLN A 152 23.72 -22.45 7.50
C GLN A 152 24.56 -23.55 6.85
N GLN A 153 25.39 -23.22 5.88
CA GLN A 153 26.36 -24.18 5.28
C GLN A 153 27.37 -24.71 6.32
N LYS A 154 27.85 -23.86 7.24
CA LYS A 154 28.71 -24.28 8.34
C LYS A 154 27.98 -25.22 9.30
N ALA A 155 26.76 -24.91 9.68
CA ALA A 155 25.94 -25.76 10.54
C ALA A 155 25.56 -27.10 9.88
N ALA A 156 25.30 -27.10 8.57
CA ALA A 156 25.00 -28.30 7.81
C ALA A 156 26.18 -29.29 7.82
N LYS A 157 27.43 -28.79 7.77
CA LYS A 157 28.65 -29.65 7.83
C LYS A 157 28.78 -30.40 9.18
N THR A 158 28.14 -29.95 10.22
CA THR A 158 28.09 -30.64 11.53
C THR A 158 26.93 -31.63 11.67
N GLY A 159 26.22 -31.93 10.55
CA GLY A 159 25.14 -32.90 10.51
C GLY A 159 23.74 -32.32 10.82
N ASN A 160 23.59 -30.99 10.91
CA ASN A 160 22.29 -30.37 11.12
C ASN A 160 21.45 -30.40 9.83
N LYS A 161 20.45 -31.30 9.78
CA LYS A 161 19.58 -31.48 8.60
C LYS A 161 18.71 -30.26 8.30
N ALA A 162 18.21 -29.56 9.33
CA ALA A 162 17.41 -28.34 9.14
C ALA A 162 18.26 -27.24 8.50
N ALA A 163 19.50 -27.04 8.97
CA ALA A 163 20.43 -26.10 8.39
C ALA A 163 20.80 -26.45 6.94
N ALA A 164 20.89 -27.76 6.62
CA ALA A 164 21.14 -28.19 5.23
C ALA A 164 19.95 -27.86 4.31
N ALA A 165 18.72 -28.10 4.76
CA ALA A 165 17.50 -27.73 4.01
C ALA A 165 17.39 -26.20 3.80
N GLU A 166 17.63 -25.42 4.86
CA GLU A 166 17.64 -23.94 4.75
C GLU A 166 18.73 -23.45 3.80
N ALA A 167 19.94 -24.02 3.87
CA ALA A 167 21.05 -23.66 2.99
C ALA A 167 20.75 -23.94 1.50
N ALA A 168 19.98 -24.97 1.19
CA ALA A 168 19.62 -25.31 -0.18
C ALA A 168 18.81 -24.20 -0.84
N TRP A 169 17.65 -23.84 -0.28
CA TRP A 169 16.82 -22.80 -0.87
C TRP A 169 17.42 -21.39 -0.77
N LEU A 170 18.25 -21.11 0.26
CA LEU A 170 19.01 -19.86 0.33
C LEU A 170 20.03 -19.74 -0.81
N ALA A 171 20.64 -20.86 -1.25
CA ALA A 171 21.54 -20.87 -2.41
C ALA A 171 20.77 -20.56 -3.70
N ASP A 172 19.57 -21.13 -3.87
CA ASP A 172 18.71 -20.84 -5.01
C ASP A 172 18.28 -19.36 -5.03
N LEU A 173 17.91 -18.82 -3.87
CA LEU A 173 17.56 -17.40 -3.73
C LEU A 173 18.77 -16.50 -4.01
N ALA A 174 19.98 -16.84 -3.53
CA ALA A 174 21.17 -16.06 -3.82
C ALA A 174 21.47 -16.02 -5.33
N ALA A 175 21.40 -17.17 -6.02
CA ALA A 175 21.57 -17.24 -7.46
C ALA A 175 20.48 -16.44 -8.22
N TRP A 176 19.25 -16.40 -7.70
CA TRP A 176 18.15 -15.60 -8.25
C TRP A 176 18.47 -14.09 -8.18
N LEU A 177 18.91 -13.63 -7.00
CA LEU A 177 19.31 -12.24 -6.75
C LEU A 177 20.55 -11.85 -7.56
N GLU A 178 21.56 -12.72 -7.66
CA GLU A 178 22.75 -12.53 -8.52
C GLU A 178 22.38 -12.39 -10.00
N GLY A 179 21.28 -13.03 -10.42
CA GLY A 179 20.70 -12.86 -11.76
C GLY A 179 19.93 -11.54 -11.95
N GLY A 180 19.99 -10.59 -10.99
CA GLY A 180 19.34 -9.28 -11.06
C GLY A 180 17.82 -9.33 -10.89
N LYS A 181 17.27 -10.41 -10.31
CA LYS A 181 15.81 -10.57 -10.12
C LYS A 181 15.44 -10.30 -8.65
N PRO A 182 14.41 -9.49 -8.40
CA PRO A 182 13.99 -9.17 -7.04
C PRO A 182 13.40 -10.39 -6.31
N ALA A 183 13.52 -10.43 -4.98
CA ALA A 183 13.03 -11.54 -4.18
C ALA A 183 11.49 -11.68 -4.22
N ARG A 184 10.74 -10.63 -4.57
CA ARG A 184 9.27 -10.69 -4.74
C ARG A 184 8.82 -11.61 -5.89
N SER A 185 9.71 -11.85 -6.87
CA SER A 185 9.45 -12.76 -7.99
C SER A 185 10.04 -14.17 -7.78
N PHE A 186 10.68 -14.44 -6.63
CA PHE A 186 11.17 -15.75 -6.27
C PHE A 186 10.04 -16.63 -5.71
N ALA A 187 9.99 -17.89 -6.15
CA ALA A 187 8.99 -18.85 -5.70
C ALA A 187 9.38 -19.45 -4.35
N PHE A 188 8.95 -18.82 -3.26
CA PHE A 188 9.09 -19.40 -1.92
C PHE A 188 8.11 -20.55 -1.71
N ASP A 189 8.52 -21.59 -0.96
CA ASP A 189 7.59 -22.62 -0.51
C ASP A 189 6.69 -22.10 0.62
N GLU A 190 5.53 -21.63 0.25
CA GLU A 190 4.53 -21.10 1.19
C GLU A 190 3.81 -22.22 2.00
N SER A 191 4.11 -23.49 1.78
CA SER A 191 3.61 -24.60 2.62
C SER A 191 4.55 -24.91 3.79
N ASP A 192 5.83 -24.53 3.70
CA ASP A 192 6.84 -24.78 4.75
C ASP A 192 6.90 -23.61 5.75
N ASP A 193 6.52 -23.87 7.00
CA ASP A 193 6.53 -22.88 8.07
C ASP A 193 7.96 -22.42 8.45
N ALA A 194 8.99 -23.24 8.24
CA ALA A 194 10.38 -22.84 8.45
C ALA A 194 10.85 -21.84 7.39
N VAL A 195 10.47 -22.03 6.13
CA VAL A 195 10.73 -21.07 5.05
C VAL A 195 10.04 -19.74 5.33
N LYS A 196 8.75 -19.76 5.73
CA LYS A 196 8.01 -18.53 6.12
C LYS A 196 8.69 -17.79 7.27
N ALA A 197 9.09 -18.51 8.33
CA ALA A 197 9.76 -17.92 9.49
C ALA A 197 11.09 -17.28 9.09
N THR A 198 11.93 -17.98 8.34
CA THR A 198 13.22 -17.46 7.88
C THR A 198 13.04 -16.27 6.92
N ARG A 199 12.10 -16.32 5.98
CA ARG A 199 11.77 -15.19 5.10
C ARG A 199 11.41 -13.94 5.89
N LYS A 200 10.61 -14.09 6.94
CA LYS A 200 10.24 -12.98 7.84
C LYS A 200 11.46 -12.44 8.60
N GLU A 201 12.36 -13.31 9.09
CA GLU A 201 13.60 -12.91 9.77
C GLU A 201 14.59 -12.17 8.86
N LEU A 202 14.70 -12.59 7.60
CA LEU A 202 15.59 -11.96 6.61
C LEU A 202 15.18 -10.52 6.33
N GLY A 203 13.88 -10.22 6.34
CA GLY A 203 13.35 -8.87 6.12
C GLY A 203 13.80 -8.29 4.77
N LEU A 204 13.72 -9.10 3.71
CA LEU A 204 14.21 -8.76 2.38
C LEU A 204 13.47 -7.53 1.82
N LEU A 205 14.25 -6.58 1.31
CA LEU A 205 13.74 -5.31 0.78
C LEU A 205 13.10 -5.50 -0.59
N SER A 206 13.74 -6.25 -1.47
CA SER A 206 13.22 -6.56 -2.81
C SER A 206 12.07 -7.59 -2.78
N ALA A 207 11.76 -8.18 -1.61
CA ALA A 207 10.58 -9.02 -1.42
C ALA A 207 9.30 -8.23 -1.10
N LYS A 208 9.42 -6.92 -0.82
CA LYS A 208 8.26 -6.07 -0.53
C LYS A 208 7.37 -5.94 -1.75
N PRO A 209 6.04 -5.99 -1.58
CA PRO A 209 5.11 -5.73 -2.66
C PRO A 209 5.26 -4.29 -3.17
N VAL A 210 5.04 -4.08 -4.47
CA VAL A 210 5.25 -2.79 -5.15
C VAL A 210 4.00 -2.37 -5.92
N ILE A 211 3.74 -1.05 -5.95
CA ILE A 211 2.86 -0.38 -6.91
C ILE A 211 3.72 0.62 -7.67
N TYR A 212 3.59 0.62 -8.98
CA TYR A 212 4.18 1.63 -9.84
C TYR A 212 3.22 2.81 -10.02
N ALA A 213 3.56 3.96 -9.42
CA ALA A 213 2.87 5.22 -9.64
C ALA A 213 3.49 5.89 -10.89
N CYS A 214 2.87 5.68 -12.05
CA CYS A 214 3.36 6.18 -13.33
C CYS A 214 2.98 7.66 -13.47
N ASN A 215 3.94 8.55 -13.25
CA ASN A 215 3.71 9.99 -13.42
C ASN A 215 3.69 10.34 -14.91
N VAL A 216 2.49 10.58 -15.44
CA VAL A 216 2.21 10.90 -16.85
C VAL A 216 1.86 12.38 -17.04
N GLY A 217 1.79 12.83 -18.29
CA GLY A 217 1.28 14.17 -18.64
C GLY A 217 -0.23 14.28 -18.41
N GLU A 218 -0.73 15.51 -18.35
CA GLU A 218 -2.15 15.78 -18.20
C GLU A 218 -2.96 15.28 -19.41
N ASP A 219 -2.46 15.51 -20.62
CA ASP A 219 -3.08 15.06 -21.86
C ASP A 219 -3.22 13.53 -21.95
N ASP A 220 -2.28 12.78 -21.34
CA ASP A 220 -2.32 11.33 -21.30
C ASP A 220 -3.53 10.81 -20.50
N LEU A 221 -3.95 11.52 -19.44
CA LEU A 221 -5.11 11.16 -18.63
C LEU A 221 -6.43 11.31 -19.38
N LEU A 222 -6.48 12.18 -20.41
CA LEU A 222 -7.65 12.46 -21.24
C LEU A 222 -7.90 11.43 -22.35
N GLY A 223 -7.25 10.29 -22.30
CA GLY A 223 -7.44 9.19 -23.24
C GLY A 223 -6.21 8.81 -24.05
N GLY A 224 -5.05 9.44 -23.75
CA GLY A 224 -3.78 9.20 -24.43
C GLY A 224 -2.88 8.12 -23.81
N LEU A 225 -3.32 7.39 -22.80
CA LEU A 225 -2.48 6.41 -22.10
C LEU A 225 -1.92 5.30 -22.99
N ASP A 226 -2.70 4.83 -23.95
CA ASP A 226 -2.25 3.79 -24.90
C ASP A 226 -1.25 4.34 -25.92
N GLU A 227 -1.28 5.65 -26.18
CA GLU A 227 -0.38 6.36 -27.08
C GLU A 227 0.87 6.89 -26.35
N ASN A 228 0.85 6.93 -25.01
CA ASN A 228 2.02 7.32 -24.22
C ASN A 228 3.16 6.32 -24.46
N PRO A 229 4.38 6.76 -24.81
CA PRO A 229 5.48 5.85 -25.16
C PRO A 229 6.04 5.09 -23.96
N TYR A 230 5.74 5.49 -22.74
CA TYR A 230 6.34 5.01 -21.49
C TYR A 230 5.39 4.16 -20.65
N TYR A 231 4.15 4.59 -20.48
CA TYR A 231 3.19 3.92 -19.59
C TYR A 231 2.95 2.45 -19.95
N PRO A 232 2.75 2.05 -21.23
CA PRO A 232 2.56 0.65 -21.60
C PRO A 232 3.73 -0.24 -21.23
N LEU A 233 4.96 0.27 -21.23
CA LEU A 233 6.15 -0.48 -20.83
C LEU A 233 6.10 -0.81 -19.32
N VAL A 234 5.74 0.19 -18.50
CA VAL A 234 5.61 -0.02 -17.05
C VAL A 234 4.43 -0.93 -16.74
N ALA A 235 3.31 -0.79 -17.45
CA ALA A 235 2.14 -1.66 -17.28
C ALA A 235 2.45 -3.12 -17.61
N ALA A 236 3.25 -3.38 -18.66
CA ALA A 236 3.73 -4.71 -19.02
C ALA A 236 4.63 -5.30 -17.91
N ARG A 237 5.60 -4.51 -17.42
CA ARG A 237 6.49 -4.92 -16.31
C ARG A 237 5.69 -5.22 -15.05
N ALA A 238 4.74 -4.37 -14.68
CA ALA A 238 3.87 -4.58 -13.51
C ALA A 238 3.09 -5.90 -13.63
N LYS A 239 2.54 -6.19 -14.81
CA LYS A 239 1.81 -7.44 -15.06
C LYS A 239 2.71 -8.68 -14.88
N GLU A 240 3.95 -8.64 -15.35
CA GLU A 240 4.92 -9.74 -15.17
C GLU A 240 5.25 -9.99 -13.69
N GLU A 241 5.23 -8.94 -12.86
CA GLU A 241 5.52 -9.00 -11.43
C GLU A 241 4.28 -9.19 -10.54
N ASN A 242 3.08 -9.35 -11.12
CA ASN A 242 1.79 -9.32 -10.40
C ASN A 242 1.62 -8.05 -9.55
N ALA A 243 2.17 -6.94 -10.02
CA ALA A 243 2.03 -5.60 -9.46
C ALA A 243 0.99 -4.79 -10.22
N GLN A 244 0.68 -3.60 -9.72
CA GLN A 244 -0.20 -2.64 -10.40
C GLN A 244 0.61 -1.45 -10.90
N ALA A 245 0.27 -0.95 -12.09
CA ALA A 245 0.73 0.32 -12.64
C ALA A 245 -0.45 1.30 -12.65
N ILE A 246 -0.32 2.41 -11.94
CA ILE A 246 -1.38 3.41 -11.80
C ILE A 246 -0.92 4.70 -12.44
N PRO A 247 -1.60 5.17 -13.49
CA PRO A 247 -1.29 6.45 -14.11
C PRO A 247 -1.77 7.57 -13.20
N ILE A 248 -0.88 8.55 -12.96
CA ILE A 248 -1.12 9.71 -12.12
C ILE A 248 -0.44 10.91 -12.77
N CYS A 249 -1.13 12.03 -12.89
CA CYS A 249 -0.46 13.30 -13.17
C CYS A 249 -0.23 14.04 -11.86
N ALA A 250 0.99 13.95 -11.32
CA ALA A 250 1.31 14.52 -10.02
C ALA A 250 1.07 16.04 -9.96
N LYS A 251 1.23 16.74 -11.07
CA LYS A 251 0.93 18.17 -11.19
C LYS A 251 -0.56 18.45 -11.05
N THR A 252 -1.40 17.75 -11.80
CA THR A 252 -2.86 17.88 -11.71
C THR A 252 -3.36 17.57 -10.29
N GLU A 253 -2.82 16.51 -9.65
CA GLU A 253 -3.18 16.17 -8.28
C GLU A 253 -2.78 17.27 -7.28
N GLU A 254 -1.63 17.92 -7.47
CA GLU A 254 -1.19 19.07 -6.65
C GLU A 254 -2.09 20.28 -6.88
N ASP A 255 -2.48 20.56 -8.12
CA ASP A 255 -3.31 21.71 -8.48
C ASP A 255 -4.73 21.62 -7.88
N ILE A 256 -5.32 20.40 -7.79
CA ILE A 256 -6.63 20.17 -7.17
C ILE A 256 -6.53 19.91 -5.67
N ALA A 257 -5.32 19.77 -5.13
CA ALA A 257 -5.11 19.53 -3.72
C ALA A 257 -5.55 20.75 -2.90
N GLY A 258 -6.48 20.54 -1.97
CA GLY A 258 -7.09 21.60 -1.17
C GLY A 258 -8.36 22.22 -1.76
N SER A 259 -8.80 21.79 -2.93
CA SER A 259 -10.12 22.13 -3.49
C SER A 259 -11.26 21.50 -2.67
N THR A 260 -12.44 22.11 -2.75
CA THR A 260 -13.63 21.52 -2.14
C THR A 260 -14.08 20.27 -2.89
N GLN A 261 -14.91 19.45 -2.24
CA GLN A 261 -15.43 18.22 -2.88
C GLN A 261 -16.24 18.53 -4.16
N GLU A 262 -16.99 19.65 -4.16
CA GLU A 262 -17.76 20.11 -5.31
C GLU A 262 -16.84 20.49 -6.48
N GLU A 263 -15.74 21.19 -6.19
CA GLU A 263 -14.75 21.58 -7.21
C GLU A 263 -14.04 20.36 -7.81
N ILE A 264 -13.67 19.37 -6.96
CA ILE A 264 -13.07 18.12 -7.42
C ILE A 264 -14.05 17.35 -8.31
N ILE A 265 -15.32 17.23 -7.93
CA ILE A 265 -16.34 16.57 -8.74
C ILE A 265 -16.53 17.28 -10.08
N ALA A 266 -16.60 18.61 -10.08
CA ALA A 266 -16.73 19.39 -11.31
C ALA A 266 -15.52 19.17 -12.23
N PHE A 267 -14.31 19.18 -11.70
CA PHE A 267 -13.07 18.89 -12.41
C PHE A 267 -13.08 17.48 -13.03
N LEU A 268 -13.42 16.44 -12.24
CA LEU A 268 -13.50 15.06 -12.73
C LEU A 268 -14.52 14.91 -13.86
N GLN A 269 -15.67 15.59 -13.77
CA GLN A 269 -16.69 15.59 -14.82
C GLN A 269 -16.21 16.28 -16.10
N GLU A 270 -15.50 17.41 -15.98
CA GLU A 270 -14.90 18.12 -17.13
C GLU A 270 -13.85 17.27 -17.83
N MET A 271 -13.02 16.57 -17.06
CA MET A 271 -11.99 15.66 -17.54
C MET A 271 -12.53 14.31 -18.03
N GLY A 272 -13.81 13.99 -17.76
CA GLY A 272 -14.42 12.70 -18.14
C GLY A 272 -13.84 11.50 -17.40
N ILE A 273 -13.29 11.71 -16.19
CA ILE A 273 -12.72 10.65 -15.34
C ILE A 273 -13.56 10.42 -14.07
N GLU A 274 -13.62 9.19 -13.60
CA GLU A 274 -14.49 8.81 -12.46
C GLU A 274 -13.86 9.11 -11.10
N SER A 275 -12.53 9.10 -11.00
CA SER A 275 -11.79 9.30 -9.75
C SER A 275 -10.38 9.80 -10.02
N THR A 276 -9.79 10.49 -9.06
CA THR A 276 -8.41 10.98 -9.15
C THR A 276 -7.40 9.82 -9.20
N GLY A 277 -6.19 10.09 -9.68
CA GLY A 277 -5.09 9.13 -9.63
C GLY A 277 -4.69 8.80 -8.19
N LEU A 278 -4.76 9.80 -7.30
CA LEU A 278 -4.51 9.60 -5.86
C LEU A 278 -5.53 8.66 -5.23
N ASP A 279 -6.82 8.80 -5.51
CA ASP A 279 -7.85 7.88 -4.99
C ASP A 279 -7.59 6.43 -5.43
N LYS A 280 -7.20 6.24 -6.70
CA LYS A 280 -6.81 4.93 -7.23
C LYS A 280 -5.58 4.38 -6.51
N LEU A 281 -4.55 5.21 -6.31
CA LEU A 281 -3.33 4.82 -5.62
C LEU A 281 -3.59 4.43 -4.15
N ILE A 282 -4.41 5.22 -3.43
CA ILE A 282 -4.75 4.96 -2.04
C ILE A 282 -5.51 3.62 -1.91
N LYS A 283 -6.51 3.39 -2.76
CA LYS A 283 -7.27 2.12 -2.80
C LYS A 283 -6.38 0.93 -3.12
N ALA A 284 -5.58 1.03 -4.17
CA ALA A 284 -4.65 -0.03 -4.56
C ALA A 284 -3.60 -0.31 -3.47
N SER A 285 -3.11 0.71 -2.79
CA SER A 285 -2.20 0.59 -1.66
C SER A 285 -2.83 -0.16 -0.49
N TYR A 286 -4.10 0.12 -0.20
CA TYR A 286 -4.86 -0.54 0.84
C TYR A 286 -5.05 -2.03 0.53
N GLU A 287 -5.42 -2.36 -0.71
CA GLU A 287 -5.57 -3.73 -1.21
C GLU A 287 -4.23 -4.49 -1.21
N LEU A 288 -3.15 -3.85 -1.68
CA LEU A 288 -1.80 -4.44 -1.71
C LEU A 288 -1.32 -4.89 -0.33
N LEU A 289 -1.67 -4.11 0.71
CA LEU A 289 -1.37 -4.44 2.10
C LEU A 289 -2.27 -5.56 2.66
N GLY A 290 -3.19 -6.09 1.87
CA GLY A 290 -4.18 -7.09 2.29
C GLY A 290 -5.15 -6.55 3.34
N LEU A 291 -5.41 -5.24 3.30
CA LEU A 291 -6.33 -4.59 4.22
C LEU A 291 -7.76 -4.62 3.70
N ILE A 292 -8.68 -4.65 4.62
CA ILE A 292 -10.12 -4.51 4.41
C ILE A 292 -10.71 -3.62 5.49
N SER A 293 -11.90 -3.09 5.23
CA SER A 293 -12.63 -2.28 6.20
C SER A 293 -13.94 -2.95 6.58
N PHE A 294 -14.18 -3.11 7.88
CA PHE A 294 -15.55 -3.27 8.38
C PHE A 294 -16.07 -1.91 8.87
N LEU A 295 -17.38 -1.75 8.88
CA LEU A 295 -18.05 -0.50 9.18
C LEU A 295 -18.83 -0.61 10.48
N THR A 296 -18.84 0.46 11.24
CA THR A 296 -19.78 0.69 12.34
C THR A 296 -20.58 1.94 12.02
N ASP A 297 -21.86 1.89 12.25
CA ASP A 297 -22.78 2.94 11.87
C ASP A 297 -23.64 3.42 13.06
N GLY A 298 -24.03 4.67 13.03
CA GLY A 298 -24.85 5.28 14.06
C GLY A 298 -24.83 6.81 14.02
N LYS A 299 -25.76 7.42 14.75
CA LYS A 299 -25.91 8.87 14.77
C LYS A 299 -24.69 9.61 15.32
N LYS A 300 -23.99 9.03 16.31
CA LYS A 300 -22.82 9.68 16.92
C LYS A 300 -21.57 9.58 16.02
N GLU A 301 -21.36 8.43 15.41
CA GLU A 301 -20.21 8.20 14.56
C GLU A 301 -20.52 7.07 13.57
N CYS A 302 -20.17 7.29 12.29
CA CYS A 302 -19.98 6.25 11.29
C CYS A 302 -18.48 6.12 11.05
N ARG A 303 -17.97 4.88 11.14
CA ARG A 303 -16.52 4.66 11.06
C ARG A 303 -16.16 3.41 10.26
N ALA A 304 -15.10 3.53 9.44
CA ALA A 304 -14.43 2.41 8.79
C ALA A 304 -13.23 1.97 9.62
N TRP A 305 -13.16 0.69 9.93
CA TRP A 305 -12.13 0.07 10.77
C TRP A 305 -11.22 -0.80 9.94
N THR A 306 -9.94 -0.50 9.94
CA THR A 306 -8.92 -1.22 9.19
C THR A 306 -8.54 -2.53 9.88
N ILE A 307 -8.68 -3.65 9.16
CA ILE A 307 -8.20 -4.98 9.56
C ILE A 307 -7.48 -5.66 8.41
N LYS A 308 -6.71 -6.70 8.70
CA LYS A 308 -6.17 -7.59 7.65
C LYS A 308 -7.25 -8.56 7.17
N ARG A 309 -7.24 -8.87 5.89
CA ARG A 309 -8.06 -9.95 5.33
C ARG A 309 -7.80 -11.25 6.10
N GLY A 310 -8.85 -11.99 6.45
CA GLY A 310 -8.76 -13.18 7.27
C GLY A 310 -8.82 -12.94 8.79
N THR A 311 -9.00 -11.69 9.24
CA THR A 311 -9.17 -11.36 10.66
C THR A 311 -10.50 -11.90 11.18
N LYS A 312 -10.48 -12.58 12.33
CA LYS A 312 -11.69 -13.07 12.99
C LYS A 312 -12.39 -11.99 13.81
N ALA A 313 -13.69 -12.19 14.06
CA ALA A 313 -14.54 -11.21 14.75
C ALA A 313 -14.01 -10.71 16.10
N PRO A 314 -13.44 -11.53 17.00
CA PRO A 314 -12.87 -11.03 18.26
C PRO A 314 -11.72 -10.04 18.03
N GLN A 315 -10.78 -10.36 17.12
CA GLN A 315 -9.65 -9.48 16.81
C GLN A 315 -10.11 -8.19 16.10
N ALA A 316 -11.16 -8.28 15.28
CA ALA A 316 -11.79 -7.10 14.66
C ALA A 316 -12.43 -6.20 15.74
N ALA A 317 -13.14 -6.76 16.69
CA ALA A 317 -13.68 -6.05 17.86
C ALA A 317 -12.57 -5.37 18.69
N GLY A 318 -11.40 -6.03 18.80
CA GLY A 318 -10.20 -5.50 19.44
C GLY A 318 -9.65 -4.22 18.79
N LYS A 319 -9.95 -3.97 17.52
CA LYS A 319 -9.61 -2.71 16.85
C LYS A 319 -10.40 -1.52 17.37
N ILE A 320 -11.60 -1.77 17.89
CA ILE A 320 -12.44 -0.75 18.53
C ILE A 320 -11.90 -0.48 19.94
N HIS A 321 -11.76 -1.54 20.74
CA HIS A 321 -11.20 -1.48 22.08
C HIS A 321 -10.77 -2.88 22.57
N SER A 322 -9.70 -2.96 23.37
CA SER A 322 -9.19 -4.23 23.91
C SER A 322 -10.22 -5.00 24.75
N ASP A 323 -11.13 -4.29 25.42
CA ASP A 323 -12.20 -4.90 26.20
C ASP A 323 -13.23 -5.62 25.31
N PHE A 324 -13.46 -5.13 24.08
CA PHE A 324 -14.35 -5.79 23.12
C PHE A 324 -13.78 -7.14 22.68
N GLU A 325 -12.46 -7.25 22.52
CA GLU A 325 -11.80 -8.51 22.21
C GLU A 325 -11.90 -9.49 23.38
N ARG A 326 -11.54 -9.03 24.60
CA ARG A 326 -11.54 -9.88 25.81
C ARG A 326 -12.95 -10.36 26.18
N GLY A 327 -13.91 -9.45 26.13
CA GLY A 327 -15.31 -9.73 26.50
C GLY A 327 -16.18 -10.17 25.34
N PHE A 328 -15.63 -10.51 24.17
CA PHE A 328 -16.40 -10.83 22.97
C PHE A 328 -17.41 -11.95 23.20
N ILE A 329 -18.69 -11.67 22.92
CA ILE A 329 -19.79 -12.64 23.00
C ILE A 329 -20.17 -13.07 21.57
N ARG A 330 -20.56 -12.13 20.73
CA ARG A 330 -21.02 -12.35 19.35
C ARG A 330 -21.00 -11.03 18.57
N ALA A 331 -21.08 -11.14 17.25
CA ALA A 331 -21.24 -10.01 16.34
C ALA A 331 -22.61 -10.09 15.64
N GLN A 332 -23.30 -8.96 15.51
CA GLN A 332 -24.43 -8.80 14.59
C GLN A 332 -23.86 -8.21 13.31
N VAL A 333 -23.99 -8.95 12.21
CA VAL A 333 -23.34 -8.63 10.94
C VAL A 333 -24.39 -8.48 9.83
N ILE A 334 -24.31 -7.39 9.11
CA ILE A 334 -25.06 -7.18 7.86
C ILE A 334 -24.03 -6.85 6.78
N ALA A 335 -24.08 -7.51 5.64
CA ALA A 335 -23.27 -7.10 4.51
C ALA A 335 -23.78 -5.74 3.98
N TYR A 336 -22.88 -4.81 3.65
CA TYR A 336 -23.26 -3.50 3.11
C TYR A 336 -24.19 -3.63 1.90
N LYS A 337 -23.91 -4.60 1.03
CA LYS A 337 -24.75 -4.90 -0.14
C LYS A 337 -26.20 -5.23 0.22
N ASP A 338 -26.43 -5.97 1.30
CA ASP A 338 -27.78 -6.31 1.77
C ASP A 338 -28.55 -5.08 2.29
N LEU A 339 -27.80 -4.10 2.89
CA LEU A 339 -28.38 -2.82 3.25
C LEU A 339 -28.76 -1.98 2.03
N GLU A 340 -27.83 -1.90 1.07
CA GLU A 340 -28.05 -1.18 -0.19
C GLU A 340 -29.23 -1.73 -0.96
N ASP A 341 -29.33 -3.06 -1.13
CA ASP A 341 -30.43 -3.75 -1.82
C ASP A 341 -31.79 -3.62 -1.09
N ALA A 342 -31.78 -3.21 0.17
CA ALA A 342 -32.95 -2.92 0.98
C ALA A 342 -33.20 -1.41 1.19
N ASP A 343 -32.60 -0.52 0.38
CA ASP A 343 -32.65 0.93 0.52
C ASP A 343 -32.33 1.40 1.95
N PHE A 344 -31.34 0.74 2.57
CA PHE A 344 -30.90 0.99 3.97
C PHE A 344 -31.98 0.85 5.03
N ASN A 345 -33.01 0.04 4.75
CA ASN A 345 -34.07 -0.27 5.70
C ASN A 345 -33.66 -1.47 6.59
N TYR A 346 -33.06 -1.18 7.74
CA TYR A 346 -32.61 -2.19 8.72
C TYR A 346 -33.71 -3.15 9.19
N ALA A 347 -34.96 -2.67 9.31
CA ALA A 347 -36.09 -3.53 9.68
C ALA A 347 -36.41 -4.54 8.57
N ALA A 348 -36.33 -4.11 7.31
CA ALA A 348 -36.54 -5.02 6.16
C ALA A 348 -35.40 -6.05 6.05
N VAL A 349 -34.14 -5.64 6.26
CA VAL A 349 -32.99 -6.54 6.28
C VAL A 349 -33.15 -7.61 7.35
N LYS A 350 -33.55 -7.20 8.56
CA LYS A 350 -33.79 -8.12 9.68
C LYS A 350 -34.97 -9.06 9.40
N ALA A 351 -36.06 -8.55 8.84
CA ALA A 351 -37.24 -9.36 8.50
C ALA A 351 -36.91 -10.42 7.42
N LYS A 352 -36.00 -10.11 6.49
CA LYS A 352 -35.50 -11.05 5.48
C LYS A 352 -34.45 -12.05 6.02
N GLY A 353 -34.05 -11.94 7.30
CA GLY A 353 -33.05 -12.82 7.91
C GLY A 353 -31.62 -12.56 7.42
N LEU A 354 -31.32 -11.39 6.84
CA LEU A 354 -30.00 -11.03 6.31
C LEU A 354 -29.06 -10.46 7.40
N GLN A 355 -29.63 -10.07 8.57
CA GLN A 355 -28.81 -9.78 9.75
C GLN A 355 -28.40 -11.10 10.40
N ARG A 356 -27.12 -11.39 10.35
CA ARG A 356 -26.51 -12.63 10.86
C ARG A 356 -25.98 -12.43 12.27
N THR A 357 -26.05 -13.50 13.08
CA THR A 357 -25.39 -13.53 14.38
C THR A 357 -24.19 -14.46 14.26
N GLU A 358 -23.00 -13.89 14.44
CA GLU A 358 -21.73 -14.56 14.17
C GLU A 358 -20.92 -14.75 15.47
N GLY A 359 -20.24 -15.89 15.57
CA GLY A 359 -19.41 -16.26 16.71
C GLY A 359 -17.92 -15.92 16.52
N LYS A 360 -17.09 -16.49 17.43
CA LYS A 360 -15.64 -16.20 17.50
C LYS A 360 -14.85 -16.61 16.26
N GLU A 361 -15.33 -17.61 15.53
CA GLU A 361 -14.64 -18.13 14.33
C GLU A 361 -15.00 -17.40 13.05
N TYR A 362 -15.93 -16.45 13.11
CA TYR A 362 -16.32 -15.68 11.93
C TYR A 362 -15.16 -14.85 11.41
N ILE A 363 -14.86 -15.01 10.13
CA ILE A 363 -13.88 -14.20 9.39
C ILE A 363 -14.63 -13.00 8.82
N VAL A 364 -14.22 -11.81 9.24
CA VAL A 364 -14.84 -10.56 8.81
C VAL A 364 -14.54 -10.29 7.34
N ASN A 365 -15.59 -9.92 6.58
CA ASN A 365 -15.47 -9.55 5.18
C ASN A 365 -15.40 -8.02 5.00
N ASP A 366 -14.84 -7.61 3.86
CA ASP A 366 -14.81 -6.20 3.49
C ASP A 366 -16.23 -5.66 3.28
N GLY A 367 -16.55 -4.54 3.93
CA GLY A 367 -17.87 -3.93 3.87
C GLY A 367 -18.92 -4.54 4.81
N ASP A 368 -18.54 -5.47 5.70
CA ASP A 368 -19.45 -5.87 6.78
C ASP A 368 -19.77 -4.68 7.68
N VAL A 369 -21.05 -4.42 7.91
CA VAL A 369 -21.55 -3.48 8.94
C VAL A 369 -21.79 -4.27 10.21
N ILE A 370 -21.07 -3.95 11.29
CA ILE A 370 -20.97 -4.83 12.45
C ILE A 370 -21.28 -4.09 13.75
N GLU A 371 -22.16 -4.70 14.56
CA GLU A 371 -22.34 -4.37 15.98
C GLU A 371 -21.77 -5.51 16.83
N PHE A 372 -20.76 -5.21 17.68
CA PHE A 372 -20.17 -6.20 18.58
C PHE A 372 -20.85 -6.18 19.94
N LEU A 373 -21.25 -7.35 20.41
CA LEU A 373 -21.77 -7.56 21.76
C LEU A 373 -20.67 -8.17 22.63
N PHE A 374 -20.39 -7.53 23.74
CA PHE A 374 -19.34 -7.92 24.67
C PHE A 374 -19.79 -7.73 26.12
N ASN A 375 -19.10 -8.42 27.04
CA ASN A 375 -19.29 -8.27 28.47
C ASN A 375 -17.91 -8.29 29.15
N VAL A 376 -17.63 -7.27 29.98
CA VAL A 376 -16.33 -7.11 30.68
C VAL A 376 -16.59 -7.07 32.18
#